data_68ad6158a41c1b1d9a0dbe563badc3a6
#
_entry.id   68ad6158a41c1b1d9a0dbe563badc3a6
#
_cell.length_a   1.000
_cell.length_b   1.000
_cell.length_c   1.000
_cell.angle_alpha   90.00
_cell.angle_beta   90.00
_cell.angle_gamma   90.00
#
_symmetry.space_group_name_H-M   'P 1'
#
loop_
_entity.id
_entity.type
_entity.pdbx_description
1 polymer ?
#
loop_
_entity_poly.entity_id
_entity_poly.type
_entity_poly.pdbx_seq_one_letter_code
_entity_poly.pdbx_strand_id
1 'polypeptide(L)'
;MNLIAPNTSRRSALKLLAATALALPNLTWSAIQPLLPAGKRRASFIEHNDLPLALETARDAYGQGPITPISQFFVRNNLPMPDSEIVSDPNTWAVRVTGCQSEGELTLADLKLLPTKTVASVLQCSGNGRAFFYHKPSGSPWAVGAAGCALWTGVKVADVFAQFGGPNDGMAYLTGTGGEPLPAGIDPQTVAVERSVPLTKGLEDCLLVWEMNGEPLPLVHGGPVRLLVPGYFGVNNVKWLRTLAATTNESSNKIQQSGYRMRSVGESGNASHPSMYRMPVKSWINSPGADGQVIVPGRHRIFGVAFSGERGVERVEVSIDGGRRWQEASLYGPDLGVNGWRTFSLETEFNEGKYQLVSRATDTHGDVQPADFPPNHRGYGHNGWRDHDLSISVSKTASSSMAPEKSVDGKAFALAAGSVAGSVAGTSVSAVSLMNSTNLQKDPTSEPSVGYQLFNNAAQPPCAACHSLKAAGAKGVVGPNLDELRPDAQRIRTALAQGVGAMPAYADQLSDAEVTALVAFITSTQ
;
A
#
# COMPACT_ATOMS: atom_id res chain seq x y z
N MET A 1 -27.54 75.02 21.90
CA MET A 1 -28.34 73.85 22.21
C MET A 1 -27.41 72.63 22.31
N ASN A 2 -27.01 72.26 23.54
CA ASN A 2 -26.08 71.16 23.83
C ASN A 2 -26.87 69.88 23.88
N LEU A 3 -26.50 68.89 23.06
CA LEU A 3 -26.97 67.51 23.18
C LEU A 3 -25.88 66.67 23.86
N ILE A 4 -26.21 66.24 25.06
CA ILE A 4 -25.41 65.36 25.92
C ILE A 4 -25.53 63.89 25.40
N ALA A 5 -24.42 63.28 25.10
CA ALA A 5 -24.36 61.82 24.79
C ALA A 5 -24.44 61.02 26.08
N PRO A 6 -25.15 59.85 26.13
CA PRO A 6 -25.24 59.05 27.33
C PRO A 6 -23.97 58.18 27.50
N ASN A 7 -23.46 58.20 28.71
CA ASN A 7 -22.28 57.49 29.18
C ASN A 7 -22.63 56.01 29.42
N THR A 8 -22.31 55.11 28.50
CA THR A 8 -22.47 53.68 28.69
C THR A 8 -21.32 53.12 29.54
N SER A 9 -21.64 52.62 30.72
CA SER A 9 -20.69 52.14 31.69
C SER A 9 -19.94 50.90 31.16
N ARG A 10 -18.62 50.80 31.47
CA ARG A 10 -17.73 49.65 31.14
C ARG A 10 -18.30 48.28 31.56
N ARG A 11 -19.23 48.22 32.49
CA ARG A 11 -19.91 46.99 32.93
C ARG A 11 -20.95 46.46 31.94
N SER A 12 -21.56 47.34 31.14
CA SER A 12 -22.53 46.93 30.11
C SER A 12 -21.83 46.39 28.86
N ALA A 13 -20.66 46.91 28.50
CA ALA A 13 -19.83 46.38 27.39
C ALA A 13 -19.25 45.00 27.69
N LEU A 14 -18.86 44.73 28.96
CA LEU A 14 -18.38 43.43 29.38
C LEU A 14 -19.46 42.34 29.45
N LYS A 15 -20.72 42.72 29.70
CA LYS A 15 -21.84 41.76 29.68
C LYS A 15 -22.29 41.43 28.24
N LEU A 16 -22.11 42.33 27.27
CA LEU A 16 -22.39 42.01 25.85
C LEU A 16 -21.32 41.12 25.25
N LEU A 17 -20.05 41.28 25.64
CA LEU A 17 -18.94 40.39 25.20
C LEU A 17 -19.01 38.99 25.80
N ALA A 18 -19.57 38.82 26.99
CA ALA A 18 -19.76 37.52 27.61
C ALA A 18 -20.95 36.75 27.05
N ALA A 19 -21.96 37.43 26.47
CA ALA A 19 -23.13 36.78 25.87
C ALA A 19 -22.90 36.30 24.41
N THR A 20 -21.93 36.87 23.72
CA THR A 20 -21.55 36.43 22.34
C THR A 20 -20.54 35.28 22.31
N ALA A 21 -19.91 34.95 23.42
CA ALA A 21 -18.97 33.82 23.51
C ALA A 21 -19.64 32.44 23.70
N LEU A 22 -20.97 32.40 23.91
CA LEU A 22 -21.71 31.15 24.17
C LEU A 22 -22.51 30.61 22.95
N ALA A 23 -22.37 31.22 21.78
CA ALA A 23 -23.08 30.81 20.56
C ALA A 23 -22.17 30.60 19.34
N LEU A 24 -20.90 30.22 19.56
CA LEU A 24 -20.14 29.61 18.49
C LEU A 24 -20.56 28.13 18.43
N PRO A 25 -21.12 27.65 17.29
CA PRO A 25 -21.28 26.22 17.13
C PRO A 25 -19.91 25.58 17.31
N ASN A 26 -19.87 24.46 18.02
CA ASN A 26 -18.70 23.61 18.06
C ASN A 26 -18.31 23.33 16.60
N LEU A 27 -17.40 24.12 16.05
CA LEU A 27 -16.64 23.76 14.87
C LEU A 27 -15.81 22.55 15.31
N THR A 28 -16.41 21.37 15.22
CA THR A 28 -15.64 20.14 15.15
C THR A 28 -14.66 20.38 14.01
N TRP A 29 -13.39 20.42 14.32
CA TRP A 29 -12.34 20.33 13.32
C TRP A 29 -12.56 19.00 12.62
N SER A 30 -13.31 19.02 11.53
CA SER A 30 -13.33 17.95 10.58
C SER A 30 -11.89 17.89 10.07
N ALA A 31 -11.14 16.89 10.49
CA ALA A 31 -9.81 16.65 9.95
C ALA A 31 -9.95 16.71 8.42
N ILE A 32 -9.22 17.64 7.78
CA ILE A 32 -9.22 17.74 6.31
C ILE A 32 -8.70 16.40 5.82
N GLN A 33 -9.62 15.55 5.37
CA GLN A 33 -9.24 14.26 4.85
C GLN A 33 -8.45 14.47 3.55
N PRO A 34 -7.31 13.77 3.37
CA PRO A 34 -6.50 13.90 2.16
C PRO A 34 -7.38 13.74 0.92
N LEU A 35 -7.14 14.56 -0.09
CA LEU A 35 -7.88 14.48 -1.34
C LEU A 35 -7.50 13.17 -2.04
N LEU A 36 -8.48 12.30 -2.28
CA LEU A 36 -8.23 11.09 -3.08
C LEU A 36 -7.98 11.47 -4.54
N PRO A 37 -7.15 10.70 -5.27
CA PRO A 37 -7.01 10.86 -6.70
C PRO A 37 -8.37 10.82 -7.41
N ALA A 38 -8.49 11.60 -8.48
CA ALA A 38 -9.71 11.67 -9.27
C ALA A 38 -10.24 10.27 -9.65
N GLY A 39 -11.55 10.08 -9.57
CA GLY A 39 -12.22 8.82 -9.89
C GLY A 39 -12.17 7.75 -8.79
N LYS A 40 -11.48 7.96 -7.66
CA LYS A 40 -11.47 7.01 -6.53
C LYS A 40 -12.67 7.20 -5.61
N ARG A 41 -13.25 6.10 -5.12
CA ARG A 41 -14.36 6.10 -4.15
C ARG A 41 -13.82 5.76 -2.76
N ARG A 42 -13.81 6.72 -1.84
CA ARG A 42 -13.29 6.53 -0.46
C ARG A 42 -13.88 5.30 0.25
N ALA A 43 -15.18 5.10 0.13
CA ALA A 43 -15.88 3.95 0.73
C ALA A 43 -15.38 2.57 0.25
N SER A 44 -14.66 2.52 -0.88
CA SER A 44 -14.10 1.28 -1.42
C SER A 44 -12.68 0.96 -0.91
N PHE A 45 -12.11 1.80 -0.03
CA PHE A 45 -10.71 1.65 0.37
C PHE A 45 -10.50 1.67 1.86
N ILE A 46 -9.46 0.94 2.29
CA ILE A 46 -8.76 1.12 3.55
C ILE A 46 -7.54 1.99 3.25
N GLU A 47 -7.44 3.15 3.88
CA GLU A 47 -6.32 4.07 3.71
C GLU A 47 -5.22 3.72 4.70
N HIS A 48 -4.04 3.34 4.21
CA HIS A 48 -2.89 2.99 5.05
C HIS A 48 -1.90 4.14 5.21
N ASN A 49 -1.78 4.98 4.19
CA ASN A 49 -0.80 6.06 4.12
C ASN A 49 -1.22 7.08 3.05
N ASP A 50 -1.01 8.35 3.33
CA ASP A 50 -1.26 9.47 2.42
C ASP A 50 -0.03 9.78 1.54
N LEU A 51 1.18 9.71 2.11
CA LEU A 51 2.46 9.94 1.44
C LEU A 51 3.49 8.86 1.79
N PRO A 52 3.98 8.11 0.81
CA PRO A 52 3.39 7.91 -0.53
C PRO A 52 2.02 7.21 -0.41
N LEU A 53 1.06 7.66 -1.22
CA LEU A 53 -0.33 7.18 -1.15
C LEU A 53 -0.44 5.66 -1.21
N ALA A 54 -1.18 5.08 -0.26
CA ALA A 54 -1.41 3.65 -0.14
C ALA A 54 -2.89 3.36 0.20
N LEU A 55 -3.65 2.93 -0.81
CA LEU A 55 -5.07 2.60 -0.72
C LEU A 55 -5.26 1.12 -0.99
N GLU A 56 -5.80 0.39 -0.02
CA GLU A 56 -6.20 -1.01 -0.16
C GLU A 56 -7.65 -1.10 -0.57
N THR A 57 -7.98 -1.88 -1.60
CA THR A 57 -9.38 -2.17 -1.93
C THR A 57 -10.01 -2.96 -0.79
N ALA A 58 -11.10 -2.45 -0.22
CA ALA A 58 -11.84 -3.17 0.80
C ALA A 58 -12.40 -4.49 0.22
N ARG A 59 -12.35 -5.57 0.98
CA ARG A 59 -12.74 -6.91 0.51
C ARG A 59 -14.16 -6.94 -0.05
N ASP A 60 -15.08 -6.26 0.61
CA ASP A 60 -16.49 -6.12 0.22
C ASP A 60 -16.74 -5.18 -0.97
N ALA A 61 -15.73 -4.40 -1.36
CA ALA A 61 -15.79 -3.55 -2.54
C ALA A 61 -15.50 -4.29 -3.86
N TYR A 62 -14.91 -5.50 -3.79
CA TYR A 62 -14.72 -6.31 -5.00
C TYR A 62 -16.08 -6.79 -5.52
N GLY A 63 -16.37 -6.48 -6.77
CA GLY A 63 -17.55 -6.98 -7.47
C GLY A 63 -17.47 -8.46 -7.82
N GLN A 64 -18.53 -8.96 -8.45
CA GLN A 64 -18.61 -10.35 -8.92
C GLN A 64 -17.93 -10.58 -10.28
N GLY A 65 -17.50 -9.51 -10.96
CA GLY A 65 -16.84 -9.58 -12.27
C GLY A 65 -15.33 -9.83 -12.17
N PRO A 66 -14.72 -10.31 -13.25
CA PRO A 66 -13.28 -10.59 -13.28
C PRO A 66 -12.42 -9.34 -13.44
N ILE A 67 -12.99 -8.17 -13.68
CA ILE A 67 -12.28 -6.90 -13.86
C ILE A 67 -12.58 -5.98 -12.69
N THR A 68 -11.52 -5.49 -12.05
CA THR A 68 -11.60 -4.49 -10.99
C THR A 68 -11.78 -3.10 -11.62
N PRO A 69 -12.87 -2.37 -11.31
CA PRO A 69 -13.06 -1.00 -11.79
C PRO A 69 -11.90 -0.08 -11.37
N ILE A 70 -11.52 0.87 -12.23
CA ILE A 70 -10.46 1.85 -11.93
C ILE A 70 -10.75 2.58 -10.62
N SER A 71 -12.02 2.91 -10.36
CA SER A 71 -12.46 3.60 -9.14
C SER A 71 -12.26 2.78 -7.85
N GLN A 72 -12.02 1.49 -7.95
CA GLN A 72 -11.82 0.56 -6.83
C GLN A 72 -10.45 -0.11 -6.84
N PHE A 73 -9.64 0.10 -7.89
CA PHE A 73 -8.32 -0.53 -8.02
C PHE A 73 -7.35 0.06 -6.98
N PHE A 74 -6.64 -0.78 -6.24
CA PHE A 74 -5.71 -0.38 -5.19
C PHE A 74 -4.63 0.59 -5.67
N VAL A 75 -4.10 1.40 -4.77
CA VAL A 75 -3.01 2.34 -5.06
C VAL A 75 -1.81 2.02 -4.17
N ARG A 76 -0.63 1.90 -4.77
CA ARG A 76 0.64 1.77 -4.06
C ARG A 76 1.75 2.52 -4.81
N ASN A 77 2.38 3.46 -4.13
CA ASN A 77 3.53 4.21 -4.62
C ASN A 77 4.73 4.04 -3.67
N ASN A 78 5.94 3.94 -4.21
CA ASN A 78 7.17 3.93 -3.41
C ASN A 78 7.62 5.35 -3.04
N LEU A 79 7.41 6.29 -3.95
CA LEU A 79 7.63 7.72 -3.83
C LEU A 79 6.31 8.46 -4.06
N PRO A 80 6.21 9.74 -3.75
CA PRO A 80 5.05 10.55 -4.12
C PRO A 80 4.73 10.46 -5.61
N MET A 81 3.46 10.58 -5.94
CA MET A 81 3.00 10.64 -7.32
C MET A 81 3.53 11.95 -7.96
N PRO A 82 3.96 11.92 -9.23
CA PRO A 82 4.28 13.14 -9.96
C PRO A 82 3.10 14.11 -9.99
N ASP A 83 3.39 15.41 -10.07
CA ASP A 83 2.37 16.41 -10.30
C ASP A 83 1.69 16.20 -11.66
N SER A 84 0.40 16.50 -11.76
CA SER A 84 -0.36 16.39 -13.01
C SER A 84 0.15 17.33 -14.12
N GLU A 85 0.82 18.43 -13.75
CA GLU A 85 1.44 19.35 -14.71
C GLU A 85 2.57 18.71 -15.52
N ILE A 86 3.23 17.67 -14.99
CA ILE A 86 4.31 16.95 -15.68
C ILE A 86 3.81 16.24 -16.96
N VAL A 87 2.51 16.08 -17.10
CA VAL A 87 1.84 15.41 -18.21
C VAL A 87 0.77 16.31 -18.85
N SER A 88 1.08 17.58 -19.06
CA SER A 88 0.18 18.54 -19.71
C SER A 88 -0.27 18.09 -21.10
N ASP A 89 0.60 17.42 -21.86
CA ASP A 89 0.28 16.69 -23.09
C ASP A 89 0.82 15.25 -23.01
N PRO A 90 -0.05 14.25 -22.73
CA PRO A 90 0.37 12.86 -22.62
C PRO A 90 1.09 12.31 -23.86
N ASN A 91 0.76 12.81 -25.07
CA ASN A 91 1.34 12.30 -26.32
C ASN A 91 2.82 12.67 -26.46
N THR A 92 3.28 13.72 -25.79
CA THR A 92 4.70 14.14 -25.78
C THR A 92 5.53 13.39 -24.74
N TRP A 93 4.92 12.53 -23.93
CA TRP A 93 5.66 11.72 -22.98
C TRP A 93 6.63 10.80 -23.69
N ALA A 94 7.92 10.98 -23.46
CA ALA A 94 8.98 10.22 -24.10
C ALA A 94 9.51 9.10 -23.19
N VAL A 95 9.77 7.94 -23.79
CA VAL A 95 10.46 6.80 -23.20
C VAL A 95 11.78 6.62 -23.95
N ARG A 96 12.90 6.77 -23.24
CA ARG A 96 14.24 6.49 -23.77
C ARG A 96 14.46 4.98 -23.84
N VAL A 97 14.96 4.50 -24.99
CA VAL A 97 15.30 3.09 -25.23
C VAL A 97 16.79 2.96 -25.39
N THR A 98 17.43 2.07 -24.61
CA THR A 98 18.86 1.83 -24.61
C THR A 98 19.23 0.35 -24.57
N GLY A 99 20.51 0.03 -24.84
CA GLY A 99 21.00 -1.36 -24.84
C GLY A 99 20.58 -2.17 -26.07
N CYS A 100 20.11 -1.50 -27.11
CA CYS A 100 19.79 -2.04 -28.42
C CYS A 100 20.87 -1.69 -29.44
N GLN A 101 20.77 -2.20 -30.66
CA GLN A 101 21.69 -1.92 -31.78
C GLN A 101 21.79 -0.41 -32.09
N SER A 102 20.71 0.32 -31.91
CA SER A 102 20.67 1.78 -31.84
C SER A 102 19.90 2.23 -30.59
N GLU A 103 20.09 3.47 -30.19
CA GLU A 103 19.40 4.07 -29.05
C GLU A 103 18.59 5.29 -29.48
N GLY A 104 17.54 5.61 -28.74
CA GLY A 104 16.71 6.78 -29.03
C GLY A 104 15.55 6.92 -28.07
N GLU A 105 14.57 7.70 -28.45
CA GLU A 105 13.36 7.94 -27.68
C GLU A 105 12.13 7.73 -28.57
N LEU A 106 11.05 7.19 -27.96
CA LEU A 106 9.73 7.13 -28.57
C LEU A 106 8.75 7.88 -27.66
N THR A 107 8.01 8.80 -28.27
CA THR A 107 6.90 9.46 -27.58
C THR A 107 5.71 8.50 -27.45
N LEU A 108 4.73 8.81 -26.59
CA LEU A 108 3.48 8.04 -26.56
C LEU A 108 2.77 8.08 -27.91
N ALA A 109 2.87 9.18 -28.65
CA ALA A 109 2.34 9.26 -30.02
C ALA A 109 3.00 8.22 -30.94
N ASP A 110 4.33 8.06 -30.88
CA ASP A 110 5.07 7.07 -31.65
C ASP A 110 4.74 5.64 -31.23
N LEU A 111 4.64 5.38 -29.91
CA LEU A 111 4.26 4.06 -29.37
C LEU A 111 2.88 3.61 -29.87
N LYS A 112 1.93 4.53 -30.02
CA LYS A 112 0.58 4.25 -30.54
C LYS A 112 0.54 3.88 -32.03
N LEU A 113 1.60 4.15 -32.79
CA LEU A 113 1.73 3.73 -34.18
C LEU A 113 2.16 2.26 -34.33
N LEU A 114 2.67 1.66 -33.24
CA LEU A 114 3.11 0.26 -33.23
C LEU A 114 1.92 -0.71 -32.99
N PRO A 115 2.09 -2.02 -33.29
CA PRO A 115 1.02 -3.00 -33.08
C PRO A 115 0.52 -3.01 -31.62
N THR A 116 -0.74 -2.67 -31.45
CA THR A 116 -1.38 -2.59 -30.12
C THR A 116 -1.90 -3.94 -29.66
N LYS A 117 -1.72 -4.24 -28.38
CA LYS A 117 -2.22 -5.44 -27.72
C LYS A 117 -2.95 -5.09 -26.41
N THR A 118 -4.08 -5.76 -26.17
CA THR A 118 -4.80 -5.71 -24.89
C THR A 118 -4.66 -7.05 -24.18
N VAL A 119 -4.29 -7.03 -22.90
CA VAL A 119 -4.17 -8.23 -22.06
C VAL A 119 -4.87 -8.00 -20.72
N ALA A 120 -5.50 -9.06 -20.18
CA ALA A 120 -5.92 -9.05 -18.80
C ALA A 120 -4.73 -9.46 -17.92
N SER A 121 -4.46 -8.70 -16.88
CA SER A 121 -3.41 -9.07 -15.92
C SER A 121 -3.75 -8.61 -14.50
N VAL A 122 -3.45 -9.49 -13.55
CA VAL A 122 -3.47 -9.16 -12.13
C VAL A 122 -2.24 -8.33 -11.80
N LEU A 123 -2.44 -7.23 -11.09
CA LEU A 123 -1.37 -6.57 -10.34
C LEU A 123 -1.59 -6.85 -8.86
N GLN A 124 -0.54 -7.30 -8.16
CA GLN A 124 -0.55 -7.51 -6.74
C GLN A 124 0.71 -6.90 -6.11
N CYS A 125 0.55 -6.11 -5.06
CA CYS A 125 1.69 -5.63 -4.26
C CYS A 125 2.44 -6.82 -3.65
N SER A 126 3.77 -6.81 -3.67
CA SER A 126 4.58 -7.86 -3.02
C SER A 126 4.23 -8.07 -1.54
N GLY A 127 3.76 -7.01 -0.87
CA GLY A 127 3.34 -7.05 0.55
C GLY A 127 1.87 -7.39 0.78
N ASN A 128 1.10 -7.77 -0.23
CA ASN A 128 -0.30 -8.17 -0.06
C ASN A 128 -0.40 -9.41 0.86
N GLY A 129 -1.05 -9.27 2.02
CA GLY A 129 -1.05 -10.26 3.11
C GLY A 129 -0.09 -9.92 4.27
N ARG A 130 0.60 -8.77 4.23
CA ARG A 130 1.54 -8.37 5.29
C ARG A 130 0.90 -8.27 6.67
N ALA A 131 -0.36 -7.87 6.75
CA ALA A 131 -1.11 -7.77 8.01
C ALA A 131 -1.21 -9.10 8.77
N PHE A 132 -1.10 -10.23 8.06
CA PHE A 132 -1.25 -11.56 8.65
C PHE A 132 0.01 -12.07 9.36
N PHE A 133 1.16 -11.46 9.14
CA PHE A 133 2.38 -11.88 9.82
C PHE A 133 2.42 -11.41 11.27
N TYR A 134 2.62 -12.32 12.21
CA TYR A 134 2.65 -12.06 13.64
C TYR A 134 3.76 -11.09 14.08
N HIS A 135 4.91 -11.07 13.36
CA HIS A 135 6.04 -10.18 13.67
C HIS A 135 5.88 -8.76 13.11
N LYS A 136 4.72 -8.44 12.51
CA LYS A 136 4.32 -7.11 12.00
C LYS A 136 5.44 -6.41 11.21
N PRO A 137 5.88 -6.97 10.07
CA PRO A 137 6.96 -6.39 9.29
C PRO A 137 6.61 -4.97 8.81
N SER A 138 7.63 -4.13 8.63
CA SER A 138 7.46 -2.74 8.21
C SER A 138 6.80 -2.60 6.84
N GLY A 139 6.11 -1.49 6.62
CA GLY A 139 5.35 -1.17 5.41
C GLY A 139 3.85 -1.20 5.64
N SER A 140 3.07 -0.84 4.61
CA SER A 140 1.61 -0.84 4.71
C SER A 140 1.10 -2.24 5.08
N PRO A 141 0.25 -2.36 6.11
CA PRO A 141 -0.24 -3.66 6.58
C PRO A 141 -1.42 -4.16 5.73
N TRP A 142 -1.16 -4.39 4.45
CA TRP A 142 -2.14 -4.92 3.51
C TRP A 142 -2.74 -6.25 3.99
N ALA A 143 -4.06 -6.37 3.95
CA ALA A 143 -4.73 -7.66 4.05
C ALA A 143 -4.74 -8.36 2.67
N VAL A 144 -5.87 -8.46 1.99
CA VAL A 144 -5.96 -9.10 0.67
C VAL A 144 -6.15 -8.10 -0.48
N GLY A 145 -6.45 -6.84 -0.17
CA GLY A 145 -6.95 -5.87 -1.13
C GLY A 145 -5.89 -5.08 -1.88
N ALA A 146 -4.59 -5.31 -1.66
CA ALA A 146 -3.54 -4.73 -2.49
C ALA A 146 -3.31 -5.54 -3.77
N ALA A 147 -4.40 -5.90 -4.45
CA ALA A 147 -4.44 -6.62 -5.72
C ALA A 147 -5.62 -6.13 -6.57
N GLY A 148 -5.59 -6.38 -7.87
CA GLY A 148 -6.68 -6.11 -8.80
C GLY A 148 -6.37 -6.68 -10.18
N CYS A 149 -7.38 -7.05 -10.94
CA CYS A 149 -7.26 -7.47 -12.33
C CYS A 149 -7.83 -6.39 -13.25
N ALA A 150 -7.10 -6.02 -14.28
CA ALA A 150 -7.54 -5.05 -15.26
C ALA A 150 -7.18 -5.47 -16.70
N LEU A 151 -7.84 -4.87 -17.67
CA LEU A 151 -7.44 -4.90 -19.07
C LEU A 151 -6.39 -3.79 -19.29
N TRP A 152 -5.27 -4.16 -19.86
CA TRP A 152 -4.15 -3.27 -20.13
C TRP A 152 -3.88 -3.22 -21.62
N THR A 153 -3.89 -2.02 -22.19
CA THR A 153 -3.67 -1.81 -23.63
C THR A 153 -2.36 -1.06 -23.86
N GLY A 154 -1.56 -1.58 -24.77
CA GLY A 154 -0.25 -1.01 -25.09
C GLY A 154 0.46 -1.76 -26.20
N VAL A 155 1.78 -1.63 -26.26
CA VAL A 155 2.67 -2.26 -27.23
C VAL A 155 3.61 -3.24 -26.57
N LYS A 156 3.96 -4.35 -27.22
CA LYS A 156 4.96 -5.28 -26.70
C LYS A 156 6.35 -4.63 -26.61
N VAL A 157 7.07 -4.94 -25.54
CA VAL A 157 8.48 -4.54 -25.37
C VAL A 157 9.35 -5.03 -26.54
N ALA A 158 9.07 -6.24 -27.06
CA ALA A 158 9.77 -6.78 -28.24
C ALA A 158 9.62 -5.87 -29.46
N ASP A 159 8.39 -5.36 -29.72
CA ASP A 159 8.13 -4.49 -30.87
C ASP A 159 8.78 -3.10 -30.66
N VAL A 160 8.87 -2.61 -29.42
CA VAL A 160 9.60 -1.37 -29.10
C VAL A 160 11.09 -1.54 -29.35
N PHE A 161 11.71 -2.62 -28.85
CA PHE A 161 13.13 -2.88 -29.07
C PHE A 161 13.45 -3.11 -30.56
N ALA A 162 12.52 -3.72 -31.32
CA ALA A 162 12.70 -3.91 -32.76
C ALA A 162 12.84 -2.60 -33.54
N GLN A 163 12.26 -1.47 -33.07
CA GLN A 163 12.46 -0.15 -33.67
C GLN A 163 13.93 0.31 -33.60
N PHE A 164 14.71 -0.27 -32.70
CA PHE A 164 16.12 0.04 -32.46
C PHE A 164 17.06 -1.12 -32.84
N GLY A 165 16.60 -2.04 -33.70
CA GLY A 165 17.38 -3.18 -34.18
C GLY A 165 17.45 -4.37 -33.21
N GLY A 166 16.70 -4.33 -32.11
CA GLY A 166 16.70 -5.35 -31.05
C GLY A 166 17.82 -5.19 -30.02
N PRO A 167 17.76 -5.94 -28.91
CA PRO A 167 18.78 -5.93 -27.87
C PRO A 167 20.16 -6.34 -28.40
N ASN A 168 21.21 -5.73 -27.86
CA ASN A 168 22.59 -6.11 -28.16
C ASN A 168 22.90 -7.52 -27.61
N ASP A 169 23.93 -8.15 -28.16
CA ASP A 169 24.42 -9.44 -27.68
C ASP A 169 24.83 -9.35 -26.19
N GLY A 170 24.58 -10.41 -25.43
CA GLY A 170 24.93 -10.49 -24.01
C GLY A 170 24.00 -9.77 -23.06
N MET A 171 22.94 -9.10 -23.54
CA MET A 171 21.91 -8.53 -22.67
C MET A 171 21.10 -9.65 -22.01
N ALA A 172 20.92 -9.55 -20.69
CA ALA A 172 20.28 -10.58 -19.88
C ALA A 172 18.99 -10.10 -19.21
N TYR A 173 18.81 -8.79 -19.10
CA TYR A 173 17.67 -8.20 -18.38
C TYR A 173 16.96 -7.13 -19.20
N LEU A 174 15.64 -7.03 -18.99
CA LEU A 174 14.82 -5.87 -19.28
C LEU A 174 14.79 -4.98 -18.03
N THR A 175 15.25 -3.74 -18.11
CA THR A 175 15.26 -2.77 -17.01
C THR A 175 14.36 -1.60 -17.34
N GLY A 176 13.43 -1.28 -16.43
CA GLY A 176 12.55 -0.11 -16.52
C GLY A 176 12.84 0.87 -15.40
N THR A 177 12.97 2.17 -15.73
CA THR A 177 13.19 3.26 -14.76
C THR A 177 11.96 4.17 -14.74
N GLY A 178 11.42 4.44 -13.55
CA GLY A 178 10.28 5.33 -13.34
C GLY A 178 10.64 6.80 -13.37
N GLY A 179 9.62 7.64 -13.52
CA GLY A 179 9.72 9.10 -13.56
C GLY A 179 9.17 9.78 -12.30
N GLU A 180 9.20 9.11 -11.16
CA GLU A 180 8.82 9.72 -9.89
C GLU A 180 9.75 10.88 -9.53
N PRO A 181 9.20 11.97 -8.91
CA PRO A 181 10.05 13.04 -8.37
C PRO A 181 10.97 12.46 -7.29
N LEU A 182 12.27 12.68 -7.45
CA LEU A 182 13.26 12.24 -6.49
C LEU A 182 13.51 13.34 -5.45
N PRO A 183 13.70 12.98 -4.16
CA PRO A 183 14.03 13.97 -3.13
C PRO A 183 15.40 14.59 -3.41
N ALA A 184 15.48 15.92 -3.26
CA ALA A 184 16.73 16.65 -3.48
C ALA A 184 17.82 16.22 -2.48
N GLY A 185 19.06 16.08 -2.95
CA GLY A 185 20.21 15.76 -2.12
C GLY A 185 20.30 14.28 -1.70
N ILE A 186 19.42 13.41 -2.20
CA ILE A 186 19.48 11.97 -1.98
C ILE A 186 20.01 11.28 -3.24
N ASP A 187 20.94 10.34 -3.06
CA ASP A 187 21.44 9.52 -4.16
C ASP A 187 20.28 8.74 -4.82
N PRO A 188 20.02 8.97 -6.13
CA PRO A 188 18.97 8.27 -6.87
C PRO A 188 19.03 6.75 -6.73
N GLN A 189 20.19 6.13 -6.65
CA GLN A 189 20.34 4.67 -6.50
C GLN A 189 19.68 4.14 -5.22
N THR A 190 19.53 4.97 -4.20
CA THR A 190 18.92 4.54 -2.92
C THR A 190 17.40 4.61 -2.91
N VAL A 191 16.78 5.42 -3.78
CA VAL A 191 15.34 5.72 -3.72
C VAL A 191 14.59 5.53 -5.03
N ALA A 192 15.24 5.72 -6.19
CA ALA A 192 14.57 5.64 -7.49
C ALA A 192 13.99 4.24 -7.76
N VAL A 193 12.81 4.22 -8.38
CA VAL A 193 12.16 2.99 -8.80
C VAL A 193 12.72 2.55 -10.14
N GLU A 194 13.68 1.65 -10.09
CA GLU A 194 14.26 0.99 -11.25
C GLU A 194 14.27 -0.52 -11.02
N ARG A 195 13.63 -1.26 -11.90
CA ARG A 195 13.47 -2.71 -11.77
C ARG A 195 13.90 -3.44 -13.01
N SER A 196 14.60 -4.56 -12.78
CA SER A 196 15.03 -5.47 -13.82
C SER A 196 14.29 -6.81 -13.69
N VAL A 197 13.89 -7.35 -14.84
CA VAL A 197 13.37 -8.73 -14.97
C VAL A 197 14.17 -9.45 -16.06
N PRO A 198 14.19 -10.80 -16.12
CA PRO A 198 14.87 -11.52 -17.20
C PRO A 198 14.45 -11.00 -18.57
N LEU A 199 15.40 -10.78 -19.49
CA LEU A 199 15.13 -10.28 -20.82
C LEU A 199 14.19 -11.19 -21.62
N THR A 200 14.30 -12.51 -21.42
CA THR A 200 13.40 -13.49 -22.04
C THR A 200 11.94 -13.20 -21.67
N LYS A 201 11.64 -12.94 -20.39
CA LYS A 201 10.33 -12.50 -19.94
C LYS A 201 9.93 -11.17 -20.57
N GLY A 202 10.87 -10.23 -20.65
CA GLY A 202 10.66 -8.93 -21.29
C GLY A 202 10.17 -9.03 -22.73
N LEU A 203 10.82 -9.88 -23.52
CA LEU A 203 10.51 -10.07 -24.94
C LEU A 203 9.28 -10.93 -25.18
N GLU A 204 8.96 -11.84 -24.28
CA GLU A 204 7.84 -12.77 -24.43
C GLU A 204 6.49 -12.06 -24.32
N ASP A 205 6.22 -11.35 -23.23
CA ASP A 205 4.87 -10.84 -22.95
C ASP A 205 4.80 -9.48 -22.23
N CYS A 206 5.93 -8.83 -21.91
CA CYS A 206 5.90 -7.50 -21.32
C CYS A 206 5.41 -6.43 -22.30
N LEU A 207 4.71 -5.42 -21.76
CA LEU A 207 4.13 -4.34 -22.54
C LEU A 207 4.48 -2.96 -21.95
N LEU A 208 4.58 -1.96 -22.83
CA LEU A 208 4.41 -0.56 -22.47
C LEU A 208 2.94 -0.21 -22.65
N VAL A 209 2.23 0.09 -21.56
CA VAL A 209 0.78 0.29 -21.60
C VAL A 209 0.41 1.73 -21.28
N TRP A 210 -0.64 2.23 -21.93
CA TRP A 210 -1.18 3.60 -21.82
C TRP A 210 -2.69 3.65 -21.58
N GLU A 211 -3.37 2.47 -21.55
CA GLU A 211 -4.79 2.38 -21.19
C GLU A 211 -5.00 1.31 -20.12
N MET A 212 -6.03 1.52 -19.32
CA MET A 212 -6.50 0.62 -18.29
C MET A 212 -8.03 0.51 -18.38
N ASN A 213 -8.54 -0.70 -18.60
CA ASN A 213 -9.97 -0.98 -18.78
C ASN A 213 -10.64 -0.17 -19.93
N GLY A 214 -9.89 0.12 -20.99
CA GLY A 214 -10.37 0.88 -22.15
C GLY A 214 -10.39 2.40 -21.96
N GLU A 215 -9.87 2.90 -20.85
CA GLU A 215 -9.72 4.34 -20.56
C GLU A 215 -8.24 4.72 -20.57
N PRO A 216 -7.89 6.01 -20.83
CA PRO A 216 -6.52 6.47 -20.67
C PRO A 216 -5.98 6.12 -19.28
N LEU A 217 -4.74 5.63 -19.23
CA LEU A 217 -4.12 5.18 -17.97
C LEU A 217 -4.04 6.33 -16.96
N PRO A 218 -4.74 6.24 -15.80
CA PRO A 218 -4.71 7.31 -14.82
C PRO A 218 -3.31 7.56 -14.27
N LEU A 219 -2.99 8.83 -13.98
CA LEU A 219 -1.68 9.21 -13.42
C LEU A 219 -1.32 8.40 -12.17
N VAL A 220 -2.27 8.19 -11.25
CA VAL A 220 -2.09 7.40 -10.02
C VAL A 220 -1.71 5.94 -10.29
N HIS A 221 -2.06 5.40 -11.45
CA HIS A 221 -1.72 4.05 -11.91
C HIS A 221 -0.51 4.01 -12.84
N GLY A 222 0.19 5.13 -13.03
CA GLY A 222 1.44 5.22 -13.77
C GLY A 222 1.32 5.76 -15.18
N GLY A 223 0.18 6.41 -15.54
CA GLY A 223 0.04 7.12 -16.81
C GLY A 223 1.03 8.28 -16.94
N PRO A 224 1.37 8.66 -18.19
CA PRO A 224 0.81 8.20 -19.46
C PRO A 224 1.30 6.81 -19.91
N VAL A 225 2.50 6.37 -19.51
CA VAL A 225 3.09 5.09 -19.91
C VAL A 225 3.66 4.37 -18.71
N ARG A 226 3.32 3.09 -18.55
CA ARG A 226 3.96 2.21 -17.55
C ARG A 226 4.45 0.93 -18.20
N LEU A 227 5.46 0.31 -17.58
CA LEU A 227 5.82 -1.06 -17.87
C LEU A 227 4.82 -2.01 -17.19
N LEU A 228 4.27 -2.94 -17.94
CA LEU A 228 3.49 -4.08 -17.46
C LEU A 228 4.32 -5.35 -17.63
N VAL A 229 4.44 -6.12 -16.54
CA VAL A 229 5.10 -7.44 -16.51
C VAL A 229 4.05 -8.45 -16.04
N PRO A 230 3.28 -9.06 -16.96
CA PRO A 230 2.18 -9.95 -16.62
C PRO A 230 2.64 -11.12 -15.75
N GLY A 231 1.85 -11.48 -14.73
CA GLY A 231 2.15 -12.59 -13.83
C GLY A 231 3.19 -12.30 -12.74
N TYR A 232 3.87 -11.14 -12.78
CA TYR A 232 4.86 -10.74 -11.78
C TYR A 232 4.29 -9.75 -10.77
N PHE A 233 4.86 -9.73 -9.55
CA PHE A 233 4.46 -8.78 -8.52
C PHE A 233 4.55 -7.33 -8.99
N GLY A 234 3.66 -6.48 -8.44
CA GLY A 234 3.47 -5.09 -8.82
C GLY A 234 4.73 -4.23 -8.83
N VAL A 235 5.75 -4.57 -8.01
CA VAL A 235 7.01 -3.83 -7.99
C VAL A 235 7.76 -3.87 -9.32
N ASN A 236 7.57 -4.91 -10.12
CA ASN A 236 8.21 -5.04 -11.44
C ASN A 236 7.48 -4.26 -12.53
N ASN A 237 6.29 -3.78 -12.24
CA ASN A 237 5.42 -3.04 -13.15
C ASN A 237 5.66 -1.53 -12.94
N VAL A 238 6.74 -1.01 -13.51
CA VAL A 238 7.23 0.36 -13.25
C VAL A 238 6.28 1.40 -13.82
N LYS A 239 5.87 2.36 -12.98
CA LYS A 239 4.98 3.48 -13.32
C LYS A 239 5.76 4.64 -13.94
N TRP A 240 5.05 5.50 -14.68
CA TRP A 240 5.63 6.74 -15.26
C TRP A 240 6.95 6.46 -15.97
N LEU A 241 6.97 5.43 -16.80
CA LEU A 241 8.18 4.90 -17.41
C LEU A 241 8.92 5.97 -18.21
N ARG A 242 10.20 6.21 -17.89
CA ARG A 242 11.09 7.15 -18.59
C ARG A 242 12.18 6.45 -19.37
N THR A 243 12.66 5.30 -18.89
CA THR A 243 13.69 4.54 -19.60
C THR A 243 13.31 3.07 -19.66
N LEU A 244 13.51 2.50 -20.82
CA LEU A 244 13.42 1.06 -21.10
C LEU A 244 14.78 0.62 -21.63
N ALA A 245 15.46 -0.27 -20.93
CA ALA A 245 16.81 -0.70 -21.27
C ALA A 245 16.92 -2.23 -21.37
N ALA A 246 17.67 -2.71 -22.36
CA ALA A 246 18.28 -4.04 -22.27
C ALA A 246 19.61 -3.90 -21.54
N THR A 247 19.86 -4.70 -20.50
CA THR A 247 21.05 -4.60 -19.65
C THR A 247 21.72 -5.95 -19.43
N THR A 248 23.02 -5.98 -19.20
CA THR A 248 23.78 -7.19 -18.90
C THR A 248 23.55 -7.68 -17.48
N ASN A 249 23.29 -6.75 -16.55
CA ASN A 249 23.10 -7.03 -15.12
C ASN A 249 21.76 -6.45 -14.65
N GLU A 250 21.25 -6.97 -13.51
CA GLU A 250 20.15 -6.32 -12.81
C GLU A 250 20.54 -4.89 -12.39
N SER A 251 19.54 -4.00 -12.29
CA SER A 251 19.70 -2.65 -11.75
C SER A 251 20.51 -2.63 -10.45
N SER A 252 21.44 -1.70 -10.33
CA SER A 252 22.23 -1.45 -9.11
C SER A 252 21.43 -0.73 -8.01
N ASN A 253 20.21 -0.26 -8.30
CA ASN A 253 19.40 0.46 -7.34
C ASN A 253 18.99 -0.41 -6.16
N LYS A 254 18.94 0.19 -4.97
CA LYS A 254 18.59 -0.47 -3.71
C LYS A 254 17.28 -1.28 -3.81
N ILE A 255 16.29 -0.76 -4.52
CA ILE A 255 15.00 -1.42 -4.73
C ILE A 255 15.13 -2.79 -5.41
N GLN A 256 16.13 -2.97 -6.29
CA GLN A 256 16.46 -4.23 -6.94
C GLN A 256 17.41 -5.06 -6.09
N GLN A 257 18.49 -4.46 -5.58
CA GLN A 257 19.60 -5.19 -4.96
C GLN A 257 19.26 -5.76 -3.58
N SER A 258 18.53 -5.00 -2.75
CA SER A 258 18.22 -5.40 -1.38
C SER A 258 16.75 -5.25 -0.99
N GLY A 259 15.99 -4.42 -1.70
CA GLY A 259 14.65 -4.00 -1.32
C GLY A 259 13.60 -5.10 -1.42
N TYR A 260 13.35 -5.59 -2.62
CA TYR A 260 12.32 -6.59 -2.91
C TYR A 260 12.94 -7.98 -3.13
N ARG A 261 13.60 -8.46 -2.08
CA ARG A 261 14.23 -9.79 -2.00
C ARG A 261 13.58 -10.61 -0.88
N MET A 262 13.30 -11.88 -1.17
CA MET A 262 12.77 -12.81 -0.18
C MET A 262 13.91 -13.26 0.74
N ARG A 263 13.75 -13.10 2.05
CA ARG A 263 14.76 -13.45 3.05
C ARG A 263 14.15 -13.74 4.41
N SER A 264 14.89 -14.44 5.27
CA SER A 264 14.46 -14.76 6.62
C SER A 264 14.29 -13.51 7.49
N VAL A 265 13.48 -13.62 8.55
CA VAL A 265 13.32 -12.54 9.53
C VAL A 265 14.68 -12.23 10.19
N GLY A 266 15.05 -10.95 10.23
CA GLY A 266 16.32 -10.49 10.79
C GLY A 266 17.47 -10.40 9.79
N GLU A 267 17.33 -10.96 8.58
CA GLU A 267 18.38 -10.86 7.56
C GLU A 267 18.36 -9.53 6.80
N SER A 268 19.55 -8.98 6.53
CA SER A 268 19.74 -7.86 5.62
C SER A 268 19.62 -8.33 4.16
N GLY A 269 18.90 -7.57 3.33
CA GLY A 269 18.71 -7.90 1.92
C GLY A 269 19.98 -7.71 1.08
N ASN A 270 20.22 -8.61 0.13
CA ASN A 270 21.27 -8.48 -0.85
C ASN A 270 20.88 -9.19 -2.17
N ALA A 271 21.71 -9.05 -3.20
CA ALA A 271 21.45 -9.57 -4.54
C ALA A 271 21.38 -11.09 -4.65
N SER A 272 21.94 -11.86 -3.68
CA SER A 272 21.87 -13.32 -3.68
C SER A 272 20.51 -13.88 -3.25
N HIS A 273 19.70 -13.08 -2.55
CA HIS A 273 18.35 -13.49 -2.20
C HIS A 273 17.41 -13.47 -3.43
N PRO A 274 16.41 -14.38 -3.49
CA PRO A 274 15.46 -14.43 -4.59
C PRO A 274 14.71 -13.09 -4.75
N SER A 275 14.68 -12.57 -5.98
CA SER A 275 13.90 -11.37 -6.33
C SER A 275 12.41 -11.67 -6.33
N MET A 276 11.60 -10.69 -5.95
CA MET A 276 10.13 -10.76 -5.99
C MET A 276 9.64 -10.69 -7.44
N TYR A 277 9.73 -11.78 -8.18
CA TYR A 277 9.30 -11.89 -9.57
C TYR A 277 7.88 -12.46 -9.69
N ARG A 278 7.74 -13.76 -9.89
CA ARG A 278 6.48 -14.44 -10.16
C ARG A 278 5.55 -14.48 -8.95
N MET A 279 4.26 -14.23 -9.17
CA MET A 279 3.20 -14.40 -8.18
C MET A 279 2.84 -15.88 -8.03
N PRO A 280 2.76 -16.43 -6.79
CA PRO A 280 2.28 -17.79 -6.55
C PRO A 280 0.75 -17.87 -6.69
N VAL A 281 0.23 -19.13 -6.71
CA VAL A 281 -1.20 -19.40 -6.64
C VAL A 281 -1.81 -18.82 -5.36
N LYS A 282 -2.94 -18.12 -5.51
CA LYS A 282 -3.63 -17.44 -4.41
C LYS A 282 -5.12 -17.30 -4.70
N SER A 283 -5.95 -17.46 -3.67
CA SER A 283 -7.38 -17.16 -3.70
C SER A 283 -7.82 -16.53 -2.39
N TRP A 284 -8.94 -15.82 -2.45
CA TRP A 284 -9.69 -15.39 -1.26
C TRP A 284 -11.16 -15.18 -1.60
N ILE A 285 -11.99 -15.22 -0.55
CA ILE A 285 -13.43 -14.98 -0.65
C ILE A 285 -13.70 -13.48 -0.54
N ASN A 286 -14.50 -12.94 -1.45
CA ASN A 286 -14.95 -11.54 -1.44
C ASN A 286 -16.29 -11.35 -0.75
N SER A 287 -17.17 -12.35 -0.82
CA SER A 287 -18.50 -12.31 -0.20
C SER A 287 -18.83 -13.65 0.47
N PRO A 288 -19.34 -13.63 1.69
CA PRO A 288 -19.49 -12.46 2.55
C PRO A 288 -18.16 -11.74 2.77
N GLY A 289 -18.14 -10.38 2.67
CA GLY A 289 -16.88 -9.63 2.56
C GLY A 289 -16.32 -9.08 3.87
N ALA A 290 -17.16 -8.91 4.88
CA ALA A 290 -16.75 -8.35 6.16
C ALA A 290 -16.55 -9.43 7.22
N ASP A 291 -15.42 -9.40 7.92
CA ASP A 291 -15.18 -10.27 9.07
C ASP A 291 -16.17 -9.94 10.20
N GLY A 292 -16.73 -10.99 10.80
CA GLY A 292 -17.78 -10.86 11.81
C GLY A 292 -19.17 -10.50 11.25
N GLN A 293 -19.37 -10.51 9.94
CA GLN A 293 -20.66 -10.23 9.32
C GLN A 293 -21.75 -11.17 9.85
N VAL A 294 -22.93 -10.60 10.12
CA VAL A 294 -24.13 -11.36 10.51
C VAL A 294 -25.04 -11.49 9.30
N ILE A 295 -25.40 -12.73 8.94
CA ILE A 295 -26.34 -13.03 7.84
C ILE A 295 -27.54 -13.82 8.36
N VAL A 296 -28.63 -13.86 7.60
CA VAL A 296 -29.81 -14.68 7.93
C VAL A 296 -29.58 -16.15 7.52
N PRO A 297 -30.23 -17.13 8.18
CA PRO A 297 -30.23 -18.54 7.73
C PRO A 297 -30.78 -18.66 6.32
N GLY A 298 -30.32 -19.66 5.58
CA GLY A 298 -30.81 -19.98 4.25
C GLY A 298 -29.67 -20.13 3.23
N ARG A 299 -30.04 -20.16 1.96
CA ARG A 299 -29.11 -20.34 0.85
C ARG A 299 -28.41 -19.03 0.51
N HIS A 300 -27.07 -19.08 0.53
CA HIS A 300 -26.22 -17.95 0.20
C HIS A 300 -25.17 -18.36 -0.83
N ARG A 301 -24.76 -17.36 -1.62
CA ARG A 301 -23.66 -17.50 -2.57
C ARG A 301 -22.38 -16.95 -1.95
N ILE A 302 -21.39 -17.82 -1.77
CA ILE A 302 -20.02 -17.45 -1.51
C ILE A 302 -19.36 -17.18 -2.86
N PHE A 303 -18.61 -16.08 -3.01
CA PHE A 303 -17.82 -15.85 -4.22
C PHE A 303 -16.48 -15.15 -3.90
N GLY A 304 -15.52 -15.31 -4.81
CA GLY A 304 -14.19 -14.78 -4.66
C GLY A 304 -13.39 -14.82 -5.96
N VAL A 305 -12.10 -14.61 -5.82
CA VAL A 305 -11.13 -14.60 -6.94
C VAL A 305 -9.96 -15.51 -6.66
N ALA A 306 -9.37 -16.04 -7.74
CA ALA A 306 -8.17 -16.88 -7.70
C ALA A 306 -7.27 -16.59 -8.90
N PHE A 307 -5.95 -16.65 -8.73
CA PHE A 307 -4.95 -16.48 -9.80
C PHE A 307 -3.65 -17.21 -9.46
N SER A 308 -2.80 -17.41 -10.46
CA SER A 308 -1.46 -18.00 -10.27
C SER A 308 -0.46 -17.41 -11.28
N GLY A 309 -0.14 -16.13 -11.10
CA GLY A 309 0.90 -15.47 -11.90
C GLY A 309 0.77 -15.74 -13.39
N GLU A 310 1.66 -16.61 -13.92
CA GLU A 310 1.75 -16.97 -15.35
C GLU A 310 1.12 -18.33 -15.69
N ARG A 311 0.54 -19.05 -14.70
CA ARG A 311 0.11 -20.45 -14.89
C ARG A 311 -1.40 -20.62 -15.02
N GLY A 312 -2.17 -19.64 -14.58
CA GLY A 312 -3.62 -19.74 -14.54
C GLY A 312 -4.14 -20.65 -13.41
N VAL A 313 -5.46 -20.74 -13.29
CA VAL A 313 -6.16 -21.48 -12.23
C VAL A 313 -6.88 -22.67 -12.83
N GLU A 314 -6.65 -23.86 -12.29
CA GLU A 314 -7.35 -25.09 -12.67
C GLU A 314 -8.66 -25.24 -11.89
N ARG A 315 -8.59 -25.17 -10.54
CA ARG A 315 -9.76 -25.30 -9.66
C ARG A 315 -9.64 -24.48 -8.40
N VAL A 316 -10.79 -24.25 -7.76
CA VAL A 316 -10.90 -23.61 -6.44
C VAL A 316 -11.80 -24.45 -5.56
N GLU A 317 -11.40 -24.62 -4.32
CA GLU A 317 -12.20 -25.26 -3.29
C GLU A 317 -12.52 -24.27 -2.16
N VAL A 318 -13.71 -24.38 -1.59
CA VAL A 318 -14.20 -23.56 -0.48
C VAL A 318 -14.51 -24.45 0.71
N SER A 319 -14.16 -24.01 1.88
CA SER A 319 -14.55 -24.60 3.16
C SER A 319 -15.34 -23.57 3.98
N ILE A 320 -16.37 -24.02 4.67
CA ILE A 320 -17.18 -23.21 5.61
C ILE A 320 -16.89 -23.53 7.08
N ASP A 321 -15.94 -24.43 7.33
CA ASP A 321 -15.60 -24.93 8.67
C ASP A 321 -14.09 -24.82 8.99
N GLY A 322 -13.42 -23.80 8.42
CA GLY A 322 -12.02 -23.48 8.69
C GLY A 322 -11.02 -24.45 8.03
N GLY A 323 -11.40 -25.08 6.91
CA GLY A 323 -10.52 -25.95 6.15
C GLY A 323 -10.58 -27.44 6.56
N ARG A 324 -11.60 -27.84 7.33
CA ARG A 324 -11.78 -29.26 7.71
C ARG A 324 -12.40 -30.07 6.59
N ARG A 325 -13.36 -29.51 5.89
CA ARG A 325 -14.05 -30.12 4.72
C ARG A 325 -14.03 -29.11 3.59
N TRP A 326 -13.80 -29.60 2.38
CA TRP A 326 -13.67 -28.80 1.18
C TRP A 326 -14.73 -29.20 0.15
N GLN A 327 -15.26 -28.22 -0.54
CA GLN A 327 -16.19 -28.39 -1.66
C GLN A 327 -15.64 -27.63 -2.86
N GLU A 328 -15.65 -28.25 -4.01
CA GLU A 328 -15.23 -27.58 -5.25
C GLU A 328 -16.20 -26.46 -5.60
N ALA A 329 -15.67 -25.29 -5.87
CA ALA A 329 -16.43 -24.13 -6.30
C ALA A 329 -16.48 -24.06 -7.82
N SER A 330 -17.58 -23.59 -8.37
CA SER A 330 -17.71 -23.36 -9.81
C SER A 330 -16.90 -22.12 -10.22
N LEU A 331 -16.02 -22.27 -11.21
CA LEU A 331 -15.43 -21.14 -11.91
C LEU A 331 -16.49 -20.55 -12.84
N TYR A 332 -16.70 -19.24 -12.78
CA TYR A 332 -17.70 -18.55 -13.59
C TYR A 332 -17.12 -17.30 -14.27
N GLY A 333 -17.87 -16.74 -15.21
CA GLY A 333 -17.43 -15.62 -16.04
C GLY A 333 -16.39 -16.02 -17.08
N PRO A 334 -15.93 -15.06 -17.90
CA PRO A 334 -14.96 -15.34 -18.95
C PRO A 334 -13.60 -15.73 -18.39
N ASP A 335 -12.93 -16.62 -19.10
CA ASP A 335 -11.50 -16.85 -18.90
C ASP A 335 -10.73 -15.76 -19.66
N LEU A 336 -10.03 -14.91 -18.92
CA LEU A 336 -9.27 -13.79 -19.48
C LEU A 336 -7.80 -14.14 -19.75
N GLY A 337 -7.46 -15.44 -19.69
CA GLY A 337 -6.11 -15.94 -19.89
C GLY A 337 -5.31 -16.09 -18.58
N VAL A 338 -4.13 -16.67 -18.72
CA VAL A 338 -3.32 -17.16 -17.59
C VAL A 338 -2.88 -16.07 -16.60
N ASN A 339 -2.76 -14.82 -17.06
CA ASN A 339 -2.33 -13.68 -16.25
C ASN A 339 -3.51 -12.96 -15.54
N GLY A 340 -4.76 -13.26 -15.94
CA GLY A 340 -5.97 -12.78 -15.28
C GLY A 340 -6.31 -13.59 -14.04
N TRP A 341 -7.24 -13.12 -13.24
CA TRP A 341 -7.84 -13.97 -12.23
C TRP A 341 -9.12 -14.64 -12.72
N ARG A 342 -9.46 -15.78 -12.12
CA ARG A 342 -10.74 -16.46 -12.28
C ARG A 342 -11.65 -16.06 -11.14
N THR A 343 -12.90 -15.83 -11.44
CA THR A 343 -13.97 -15.72 -10.44
C THR A 343 -14.51 -17.11 -10.11
N PHE A 344 -14.79 -17.34 -8.84
CA PHE A 344 -15.39 -18.60 -8.37
C PHE A 344 -16.59 -18.35 -7.47
N SER A 345 -17.52 -19.32 -7.41
CA SER A 345 -18.62 -19.29 -6.47
C SER A 345 -19.05 -20.66 -5.99
N LEU A 346 -19.59 -20.69 -4.76
CA LEU A 346 -20.23 -21.85 -4.16
C LEU A 346 -21.58 -21.41 -3.55
N GLU A 347 -22.66 -22.08 -3.97
CA GLU A 347 -23.96 -21.96 -3.29
C GLU A 347 -24.00 -22.92 -2.11
N THR A 348 -24.34 -22.44 -0.93
CA THR A 348 -24.41 -23.27 0.27
C THR A 348 -25.56 -22.86 1.19
N GLU A 349 -26.06 -23.80 1.96
CA GLU A 349 -27.09 -23.57 2.97
C GLU A 349 -26.42 -23.29 4.31
N PHE A 350 -26.79 -22.18 4.95
CA PHE A 350 -26.32 -21.83 6.29
C PHE A 350 -27.48 -21.98 7.29
N ASN A 351 -27.29 -22.80 8.32
CA ASN A 351 -28.11 -22.81 9.51
C ASN A 351 -27.60 -21.78 10.53
N GLU A 352 -28.39 -21.50 11.58
CA GLU A 352 -27.93 -20.66 12.69
C GLU A 352 -26.62 -21.19 13.27
N GLY A 353 -25.64 -20.31 13.49
CA GLY A 353 -24.33 -20.69 14.00
C GLY A 353 -23.19 -19.74 13.58
N LYS A 354 -21.96 -20.16 13.88
CA LYS A 354 -20.73 -19.46 13.48
C LYS A 354 -19.99 -20.30 12.45
N TYR A 355 -19.47 -19.63 11.44
CA TYR A 355 -18.77 -20.27 10.33
C TYR A 355 -17.44 -19.55 10.08
N GLN A 356 -16.46 -20.33 9.64
CA GLN A 356 -15.16 -19.81 9.22
C GLN A 356 -14.94 -20.20 7.76
N LEU A 357 -15.00 -19.19 6.88
CA LEU A 357 -14.98 -19.38 5.44
C LEU A 357 -13.55 -19.21 4.94
N VAL A 358 -13.04 -20.18 4.19
CA VAL A 358 -11.73 -20.12 3.53
C VAL A 358 -11.83 -20.68 2.11
N SER A 359 -10.93 -20.24 1.23
CA SER A 359 -10.76 -20.82 -0.10
C SER A 359 -9.30 -21.21 -0.35
N ARG A 360 -9.09 -22.22 -1.19
CA ARG A 360 -7.77 -22.56 -1.74
C ARG A 360 -7.88 -22.83 -3.23
N ALA A 361 -6.88 -22.39 -3.97
CA ALA A 361 -6.78 -22.62 -5.40
C ALA A 361 -5.68 -23.64 -5.74
N THR A 362 -5.87 -24.34 -6.85
CA THR A 362 -4.85 -25.16 -7.53
C THR A 362 -4.62 -24.56 -8.91
N ASP A 363 -3.36 -24.38 -9.30
CA ASP A 363 -3.03 -23.88 -10.62
C ASP A 363 -2.90 -25.03 -11.66
N THR A 364 -2.79 -24.66 -12.94
CA THR A 364 -2.72 -25.63 -14.05
C THR A 364 -1.47 -26.51 -14.07
N HIS A 365 -0.50 -26.26 -13.18
CA HIS A 365 0.69 -27.10 -12.99
C HIS A 365 0.58 -27.99 -11.75
N GLY A 366 -0.55 -27.94 -11.04
CA GLY A 366 -0.81 -28.73 -9.85
C GLY A 366 -0.30 -28.12 -8.55
N ASP A 367 0.25 -26.88 -8.56
CA ASP A 367 0.63 -26.19 -7.33
C ASP A 367 -0.63 -25.77 -6.57
N VAL A 368 -0.73 -26.20 -5.31
CA VAL A 368 -1.85 -25.91 -4.42
C VAL A 368 -1.49 -24.75 -3.48
N GLN A 369 -2.41 -23.81 -3.31
CA GLN A 369 -2.26 -22.75 -2.32
C GLN A 369 -2.04 -23.36 -0.93
N PRO A 370 -0.94 -23.05 -0.22
CA PRO A 370 -0.60 -23.65 1.06
C PRO A 370 -1.53 -23.18 2.18
N ALA A 371 -1.65 -24.00 3.23
CA ALA A 371 -2.41 -23.62 4.43
C ALA A 371 -1.77 -22.44 5.15
N ASP A 372 -0.46 -22.51 5.36
CA ASP A 372 0.32 -21.54 6.09
C ASP A 372 1.43 -21.00 5.19
N PHE A 373 1.88 -19.77 5.45
CA PHE A 373 3.00 -19.18 4.74
C PHE A 373 4.12 -18.79 5.72
N PRO A 374 5.39 -19.19 5.47
CA PRO A 374 6.48 -18.93 6.39
C PRO A 374 6.75 -17.42 6.53
N PRO A 375 7.09 -16.96 7.77
CA PRO A 375 7.44 -15.57 7.98
C PRO A 375 8.71 -15.20 7.21
N ASN A 376 8.74 -13.97 6.69
CA ASN A 376 9.93 -13.40 6.05
C ASN A 376 10.10 -11.94 6.47
N HIS A 377 11.29 -11.40 6.31
CA HIS A 377 11.69 -10.11 6.86
C HIS A 377 10.75 -8.95 6.49
N ARG A 378 10.24 -8.93 5.26
CA ARG A 378 9.40 -7.82 4.75
C ARG A 378 7.92 -8.15 4.63
N GLY A 379 7.50 -9.34 5.00
CA GLY A 379 6.13 -9.81 4.83
C GLY A 379 5.69 -9.82 3.36
N TYR A 380 6.53 -10.36 2.50
CA TYR A 380 6.27 -10.47 1.05
C TYR A 380 5.71 -11.82 0.66
N GLY A 381 4.98 -11.85 -0.45
CA GLY A 381 4.60 -13.07 -1.16
C GLY A 381 3.53 -13.92 -0.47
N HIS A 382 2.90 -13.43 0.59
CA HIS A 382 1.94 -14.19 1.39
C HIS A 382 0.81 -14.79 0.54
N ASN A 383 0.62 -16.11 0.64
CA ASN A 383 -0.47 -16.83 -0.01
C ASN A 383 -1.09 -17.93 0.87
N GLY A 384 -0.80 -17.99 2.17
CA GLY A 384 -1.42 -18.93 3.11
C GLY A 384 -2.94 -18.74 3.17
N TRP A 385 -3.73 -19.79 2.83
CA TRP A 385 -5.20 -19.65 2.79
C TRP A 385 -5.82 -19.51 4.18
N ARG A 386 -5.19 -20.03 5.22
CA ARG A 386 -5.72 -19.99 6.59
C ARG A 386 -5.87 -18.57 7.11
N ASP A 387 -4.94 -17.71 6.76
CA ASP A 387 -4.94 -16.30 7.16
C ASP A 387 -5.93 -15.43 6.36
N HIS A 388 -6.48 -15.97 5.27
CA HIS A 388 -7.48 -15.26 4.45
C HIS A 388 -8.92 -15.57 4.89
N ASP A 389 -9.11 -16.21 6.03
CA ASP A 389 -10.42 -16.59 6.54
C ASP A 389 -11.38 -15.40 6.75
N LEU A 390 -12.65 -15.72 6.77
CA LEU A 390 -13.73 -14.83 7.15
C LEU A 390 -14.60 -15.52 8.17
N SER A 391 -14.74 -14.91 9.33
CA SER A 391 -15.66 -15.37 10.37
C SER A 391 -17.01 -14.71 10.17
N ILE A 392 -18.07 -15.50 10.00
CA ILE A 392 -19.45 -15.01 9.92
C ILE A 392 -20.32 -15.62 11.01
N SER A 393 -21.36 -14.90 11.40
CA SER A 393 -22.43 -15.40 12.27
C SER A 393 -23.73 -15.47 11.48
N VAL A 394 -24.50 -16.55 11.68
CA VAL A 394 -25.79 -16.74 11.04
C VAL A 394 -26.86 -16.73 12.13
N SER A 395 -27.82 -15.80 12.04
CA SER A 395 -28.87 -15.62 13.04
C SER A 395 -30.18 -15.13 12.42
N LYS A 396 -31.32 -15.64 12.87
CA LYS A 396 -32.65 -15.16 12.48
C LYS A 396 -32.93 -13.72 12.87
N THR A 397 -32.21 -13.18 13.86
CA THR A 397 -32.35 -11.81 14.33
C THR A 397 -31.52 -10.81 13.52
N ALA A 398 -30.78 -11.25 12.52
CA ALA A 398 -30.09 -10.36 11.60
C ALA A 398 -31.11 -9.51 10.85
N SER A 399 -31.26 -8.24 11.22
CA SER A 399 -32.14 -7.32 10.50
C SER A 399 -31.54 -7.08 9.10
N SER A 400 -32.37 -7.07 8.08
CA SER A 400 -31.99 -6.82 6.68
C SER A 400 -31.49 -5.39 6.41
N SER A 401 -31.29 -4.61 7.44
CA SER A 401 -30.87 -3.22 7.37
C SER A 401 -29.63 -3.02 8.22
N MET A 402 -28.47 -3.31 7.67
CA MET A 402 -27.25 -2.58 8.02
C MET A 402 -26.13 -3.00 7.06
N ALA A 403 -25.99 -2.23 5.98
CA ALA A 403 -24.64 -1.92 5.56
C ALA A 403 -23.96 -1.27 6.78
N PRO A 404 -22.78 -1.72 7.22
CA PRO A 404 -22.13 -1.13 8.38
C PRO A 404 -21.89 0.36 8.08
N GLU A 405 -22.51 1.22 8.86
CA GLU A 405 -22.07 2.60 8.96
C GLU A 405 -20.63 2.53 9.45
N LYS A 406 -19.68 2.81 8.57
CA LYS A 406 -18.26 2.82 8.93
C LYS A 406 -18.06 3.90 9.97
N SER A 407 -17.97 3.50 11.25
CA SER A 407 -17.49 4.40 12.29
C SER A 407 -16.07 4.84 11.92
N VAL A 408 -15.90 6.15 11.80
CA VAL A 408 -14.61 6.81 11.55
C VAL A 408 -13.85 6.86 12.86
N ASP A 409 -13.55 5.71 13.44
CA ASP A 409 -12.62 5.60 14.56
C ASP A 409 -11.52 4.64 14.17
N GLY A 410 -10.35 5.24 13.88
CA GLY A 410 -9.09 4.54 13.68
C GLY A 410 -8.62 3.85 14.95
N LYS A 411 -9.29 2.78 15.35
CA LYS A 411 -8.81 1.86 16.38
C LYS A 411 -8.39 0.56 15.74
N ALA A 412 -7.11 0.30 15.90
CA ALA A 412 -6.45 -0.94 15.59
C ALA A 412 -7.27 -2.16 16.07
N PHE A 413 -7.33 -3.19 15.22
CA PHE A 413 -7.80 -4.52 15.60
C PHE A 413 -7.05 -5.00 16.85
N ALA A 414 -7.73 -5.09 17.97
CA ALA A 414 -7.25 -5.76 19.15
C ALA A 414 -7.54 -7.25 19.00
N LEU A 415 -6.51 -8.05 18.79
CA LEU A 415 -6.56 -9.50 18.93
C LEU A 415 -6.95 -9.84 20.36
N ALA A 416 -8.02 -10.62 20.55
CA ALA A 416 -8.40 -11.22 21.81
C ALA A 416 -7.30 -12.17 22.28
N ALA A 417 -6.51 -11.73 23.26
CA ALA A 417 -5.64 -12.61 24.03
C ALA A 417 -6.48 -13.24 25.14
N GLY A 418 -6.54 -14.56 25.14
CA GLY A 418 -7.21 -15.35 26.17
C GLY A 418 -6.62 -15.06 27.57
N SER A 419 -7.50 -14.75 28.51
CA SER A 419 -7.18 -14.53 29.91
C SER A 419 -6.82 -15.84 30.59
N VAL A 420 -5.63 -15.90 31.18
CA VAL A 420 -5.36 -16.81 32.31
C VAL A 420 -5.30 -15.95 33.56
N ALA A 421 -6.26 -16.16 34.42
CA ALA A 421 -6.34 -15.52 35.72
C ALA A 421 -5.28 -16.12 36.69
N GLY A 422 -4.46 -15.26 37.25
CA GLY A 422 -3.61 -15.57 38.40
C GLY A 422 -3.63 -14.40 39.36
N SER A 423 -4.35 -14.56 40.45
CA SER A 423 -4.43 -13.60 41.53
C SER A 423 -3.14 -13.62 42.38
N VAL A 424 -2.55 -12.47 42.66
CA VAL A 424 -1.76 -12.27 43.91
C VAL A 424 -1.99 -10.85 44.44
N ALA A 425 -2.24 -10.80 45.72
CA ALA A 425 -2.66 -9.66 46.51
C ALA A 425 -1.55 -8.62 46.77
N GLY A 426 -1.98 -7.40 46.81
CA GLY A 426 -1.71 -6.32 47.75
C GLY A 426 -0.31 -5.92 48.14
N THR A 427 0.00 -4.65 47.88
CA THR A 427 0.48 -3.72 48.92
C THR A 427 0.38 -2.28 48.43
N SER A 428 -0.27 -1.48 49.24
CA SER A 428 -0.39 -0.02 49.14
C SER A 428 0.91 0.67 49.48
N VAL A 429 1.31 1.70 48.72
CA VAL A 429 2.13 2.81 49.22
C VAL A 429 1.66 4.13 48.61
N SER A 430 1.59 5.07 49.50
CA SER A 430 0.97 6.39 49.52
C SER A 430 1.41 7.39 48.45
N ALA A 431 0.50 8.32 48.26
CA ALA A 431 0.60 9.56 47.51
C ALA A 431 1.77 10.46 47.95
N VAL A 432 2.43 11.06 46.95
CA VAL A 432 3.14 12.33 47.10
C VAL A 432 2.74 13.27 45.99
N SER A 433 2.01 14.23 46.43
CA SER A 433 1.91 15.66 46.12
C SER A 433 2.26 16.21 44.75
N LEU A 434 1.24 16.88 44.20
CA LEU A 434 1.25 17.95 43.20
C LEU A 434 2.47 18.90 43.29
N MET A 435 3.11 19.16 42.16
CA MET A 435 3.69 20.47 41.88
C MET A 435 3.62 20.85 40.41
N ASN A 436 2.85 21.86 40.17
CA ASN A 436 2.94 22.97 39.23
C ASN A 436 3.38 22.72 37.77
N SER A 437 2.40 22.91 36.91
CA SER A 437 2.58 23.43 35.55
C SER A 437 3.33 24.76 35.54
N THR A 438 4.60 24.74 35.14
CA THR A 438 5.32 25.96 34.76
C THR A 438 5.49 25.94 33.23
N ASN A 439 4.98 27.00 32.62
CA ASN A 439 5.27 27.43 31.26
C ASN A 439 6.78 27.34 31.00
N LEU A 440 7.21 26.39 30.17
CA LEU A 440 8.55 26.40 29.61
C LEU A 440 8.57 27.40 28.46
N GLN A 441 8.86 28.64 28.79
CA GLN A 441 9.40 29.63 27.88
C GLN A 441 10.72 29.08 27.33
N LYS A 442 10.80 28.91 26.01
CA LYS A 442 11.96 28.40 25.30
C LYS A 442 13.13 29.36 25.53
N ASP A 443 14.11 28.93 26.29
CA ASP A 443 15.41 29.62 26.46
C ASP A 443 16.16 29.56 25.12
N PRO A 444 16.52 30.68 24.49
CA PRO A 444 17.17 30.70 23.18
C PRO A 444 18.64 30.22 23.22
N THR A 445 19.16 29.76 24.36
CA THR A 445 20.56 29.33 24.55
C THR A 445 20.74 27.84 24.79
N SER A 446 19.67 27.00 24.78
CA SER A 446 19.82 25.56 24.93
C SER A 446 20.26 24.92 23.61
N GLU A 447 21.34 24.13 23.65
CA GLU A 447 21.77 23.32 22.49
C GLU A 447 20.62 22.43 22.02
N PRO A 448 20.45 22.24 20.68
CA PRO A 448 19.42 21.38 20.13
C PRO A 448 19.56 19.95 20.67
N SER A 449 18.45 19.32 21.06
CA SER A 449 18.46 17.94 21.56
C SER A 449 19.10 16.98 20.54
N VAL A 450 19.73 15.89 21.01
CA VAL A 450 20.33 14.85 20.15
C VAL A 450 19.30 14.36 19.12
N GLY A 451 18.04 14.13 19.52
CA GLY A 451 16.98 13.73 18.60
C GLY A 451 16.68 14.75 17.50
N TYR A 452 16.73 16.05 17.82
CA TYR A 452 16.59 17.13 16.82
C TYR A 452 17.75 17.15 15.82
N GLN A 453 18.99 16.99 16.32
CA GLN A 453 20.18 16.97 15.46
C GLN A 453 20.18 15.74 14.54
N LEU A 454 19.82 14.57 15.05
CA LEU A 454 19.66 13.34 14.27
C LEU A 454 18.60 13.51 13.18
N PHE A 455 17.45 14.09 13.52
CA PHE A 455 16.36 14.30 12.58
C PHE A 455 16.75 15.21 11.42
N ASN A 456 17.46 16.31 11.70
CA ASN A 456 17.75 17.33 10.71
C ASN A 456 19.06 17.11 9.94
N ASN A 457 20.10 16.57 10.57
CA ASN A 457 21.45 16.62 9.99
C ASN A 457 22.29 15.35 10.17
N ALA A 458 22.22 14.68 11.31
CA ALA A 458 23.22 13.66 11.66
C ALA A 458 22.90 12.26 11.07
N ALA A 459 21.63 11.93 10.85
CA ALA A 459 21.26 10.71 10.13
C ALA A 459 21.52 10.87 8.61
N GLN A 460 21.87 9.77 7.92
CA GLN A 460 22.18 9.79 6.48
C GLN A 460 21.29 8.79 5.71
N PRO A 461 20.38 9.28 4.86
CA PRO A 461 19.98 10.67 4.64
C PRO A 461 19.24 11.24 5.86
N PRO A 462 19.25 12.58 6.08
CA PRO A 462 18.54 13.17 7.20
C PRO A 462 17.02 12.97 7.09
N CYS A 463 16.35 12.73 8.21
CA CYS A 463 14.89 12.50 8.22
C CYS A 463 14.11 13.68 7.64
N ALA A 464 14.59 14.90 7.89
CA ALA A 464 14.04 16.17 7.38
C ALA A 464 14.02 16.28 5.85
N ALA A 465 14.88 15.54 5.13
CA ALA A 465 14.87 15.51 3.67
C ALA A 465 13.59 14.89 3.09
N CYS A 466 13.00 13.96 3.85
CA CYS A 466 11.83 13.21 3.39
C CYS A 466 10.55 13.54 4.17
N HIS A 467 10.64 13.80 5.48
CA HIS A 467 9.49 14.02 6.36
C HIS A 467 9.30 15.49 6.73
N SER A 468 8.03 15.91 6.83
CA SER A 468 7.69 17.13 7.52
C SER A 468 7.46 16.84 9.01
N LEU A 469 7.99 17.73 9.86
CA LEU A 469 7.78 17.76 11.30
C LEU A 469 7.97 19.20 11.78
N LYS A 470 6.90 19.82 12.27
CA LYS A 470 6.89 21.24 12.65
C LYS A 470 7.96 21.57 13.71
N ALA A 471 8.12 20.73 14.71
CA ALA A 471 9.10 20.91 15.79
C ALA A 471 10.55 20.85 15.29
N ALA A 472 10.81 20.17 14.18
CA ALA A 472 12.11 20.13 13.52
C ALA A 472 12.29 21.26 12.49
N GLY A 473 11.26 22.04 12.17
CA GLY A 473 11.25 22.97 11.04
C GLY A 473 11.34 22.29 9.68
N ALA A 474 11.14 20.98 9.65
CA ALA A 474 11.30 20.16 8.45
C ALA A 474 10.05 20.24 7.56
N LYS A 475 10.27 20.26 6.24
CA LYS A 475 9.25 20.41 5.20
C LYS A 475 9.33 19.34 4.11
N GLY A 476 9.94 18.17 4.40
CA GLY A 476 10.05 17.07 3.46
C GLY A 476 8.66 16.54 3.06
N VAL A 477 8.47 16.26 1.77
CA VAL A 477 7.17 15.84 1.19
C VAL A 477 7.23 14.44 0.58
N VAL A 478 8.30 13.70 0.79
CA VAL A 478 8.51 12.34 0.24
C VAL A 478 7.94 11.27 1.16
N GLY A 479 8.12 11.43 2.44
CA GLY A 479 7.53 10.60 3.50
C GLY A 479 6.30 11.28 4.13
N PRO A 480 5.57 10.54 4.99
CA PRO A 480 4.41 11.09 5.68
C PRO A 480 4.76 12.30 6.54
N ASN A 481 3.80 13.21 6.69
CA ASN A 481 3.82 14.26 7.68
C ASN A 481 3.73 13.64 9.09
N LEU A 482 4.77 13.79 9.91
CA LEU A 482 4.83 13.14 11.22
C LEU A 482 3.94 13.83 12.26
N ASP A 483 3.60 15.13 12.09
CA ASP A 483 2.64 15.82 12.94
C ASP A 483 1.22 15.27 12.77
N GLU A 484 0.88 14.79 11.55
CA GLU A 484 -0.43 14.21 11.22
C GLU A 484 -0.46 12.70 11.49
N LEU A 485 0.59 11.98 11.08
CA LEU A 485 0.68 10.52 11.24
C LEU A 485 0.73 10.08 12.70
N ARG A 486 1.37 10.88 13.58
CA ARG A 486 1.58 10.62 15.01
C ARG A 486 1.99 9.16 15.28
N PRO A 487 3.12 8.72 14.73
CA PRO A 487 3.54 7.33 14.89
C PRO A 487 3.93 7.03 16.33
N ASP A 488 3.49 5.90 16.88
CA ASP A 488 3.95 5.44 18.18
C ASP A 488 5.44 5.04 18.17
N ALA A 489 6.02 4.91 19.35
CA ALA A 489 7.44 4.59 19.53
C ALA A 489 7.84 3.27 18.84
N GLN A 490 6.96 2.26 18.86
CA GLN A 490 7.23 0.97 18.25
C GLN A 490 7.26 1.07 16.71
N ARG A 491 6.32 1.80 16.15
CA ARG A 491 6.27 2.05 14.69
C ARG A 491 7.51 2.78 14.21
N ILE A 492 7.97 3.80 14.96
CA ILE A 492 9.21 4.53 14.63
C ILE A 492 10.41 3.59 14.68
N ARG A 493 10.59 2.82 15.79
CA ARG A 493 11.70 1.86 15.91
C ARG A 493 11.71 0.85 14.79
N THR A 494 10.56 0.28 14.45
CA THR A 494 10.45 -0.69 13.35
C THR A 494 10.82 -0.06 12.01
N ALA A 495 10.36 1.17 11.75
CA ALA A 495 10.69 1.89 10.52
C ALA A 495 12.19 2.23 10.42
N LEU A 496 12.83 2.63 11.51
CA LEU A 496 14.27 2.89 11.56
C LEU A 496 15.08 1.61 11.37
N ALA A 497 14.68 0.51 11.99
CA ALA A 497 15.39 -0.76 11.89
C ALA A 497 15.29 -1.41 10.50
N GLN A 498 14.13 -1.33 9.86
CA GLN A 498 13.84 -2.10 8.65
C GLN A 498 13.70 -1.24 7.36
N GLY A 499 13.54 0.09 7.51
CA GLY A 499 13.14 0.97 6.44
C GLY A 499 11.69 0.72 5.98
N VAL A 500 11.08 1.67 5.26
CA VAL A 500 9.70 1.59 4.75
C VAL A 500 9.62 2.21 3.36
N GLY A 501 9.30 1.44 2.33
CA GLY A 501 9.24 1.97 0.96
C GLY A 501 10.59 2.58 0.54
N ALA A 502 10.61 3.86 0.22
CA ALA A 502 11.82 4.61 -0.09
C ALA A 502 12.65 4.98 1.17
N MET A 503 12.06 4.94 2.37
CA MET A 503 12.78 5.21 3.61
C MET A 503 13.86 4.14 3.83
N PRO A 504 15.14 4.50 3.99
CA PRO A 504 16.21 3.55 4.28
C PRO A 504 16.08 2.96 5.69
N ALA A 505 16.70 1.81 5.94
CA ALA A 505 16.97 1.34 7.28
C ALA A 505 18.18 2.09 7.86
N TYR A 506 18.14 2.35 9.16
CA TYR A 506 19.19 3.04 9.90
C TYR A 506 19.84 2.15 10.98
N ALA A 507 19.51 0.84 11.00
CA ALA A 507 20.02 -0.10 12.01
C ALA A 507 21.55 -0.15 12.08
N ASP A 508 22.23 0.00 10.93
CA ASP A 508 23.69 -0.03 10.84
C ASP A 508 24.33 1.37 11.03
N GLN A 509 23.50 2.42 11.20
CA GLN A 509 23.96 3.80 11.26
C GLN A 509 23.72 4.47 12.63
N LEU A 510 22.67 4.07 13.33
CA LEU A 510 22.26 4.65 14.59
C LEU A 510 22.39 3.63 15.72
N SER A 511 23.06 4.04 16.81
CA SER A 511 23.09 3.27 18.04
C SER A 511 21.70 3.23 18.73
N ASP A 512 21.47 2.28 19.63
CA ASP A 512 20.23 2.18 20.40
C ASP A 512 19.91 3.45 21.20
N ALA A 513 20.95 4.16 21.66
CA ALA A 513 20.80 5.45 22.36
C ALA A 513 20.29 6.54 21.41
N GLU A 514 20.83 6.62 20.20
CA GLU A 514 20.41 7.58 19.17
C GLU A 514 19.00 7.28 18.66
N VAL A 515 18.67 5.99 18.43
CA VAL A 515 17.30 5.58 18.10
C VAL A 515 16.33 5.98 19.21
N THR A 516 16.73 5.83 20.49
CA THR A 516 15.89 6.21 21.63
C THR A 516 15.70 7.72 21.70
N ALA A 517 16.76 8.51 21.48
CA ALA A 517 16.70 9.97 21.45
C ALA A 517 15.81 10.48 20.30
N LEU A 518 15.93 9.89 19.12
CA LEU A 518 15.14 10.24 17.95
C LEU A 518 13.64 9.89 18.15
N VAL A 519 13.36 8.71 18.70
CA VAL A 519 11.98 8.29 19.06
C VAL A 519 11.38 9.26 20.07
N ALA A 520 12.12 9.59 21.14
CA ALA A 520 11.67 10.53 22.17
C ALA A 520 11.39 11.92 21.56
N PHE A 521 12.24 12.41 20.66
CA PHE A 521 12.05 13.68 19.99
C PHE A 521 10.76 13.67 19.14
N ILE A 522 10.57 12.67 18.28
CA ILE A 522 9.39 12.60 17.40
C ILE A 522 8.10 12.45 18.22
N THR A 523 8.09 11.62 19.28
CA THR A 523 6.89 11.39 20.08
C THR A 523 6.57 12.54 21.04
N SER A 524 7.57 13.30 21.51
CA SER A 524 7.35 14.46 22.39
C SER A 524 6.73 15.68 21.68
N THR A 525 6.72 15.67 20.34
CA THR A 525 6.23 16.77 19.50
C THR A 525 4.80 16.53 18.97
N GLN A 526 4.20 15.41 19.35
CA GLN A 526 2.84 15.00 18.98
C GLN A 526 1.82 15.47 20.00
#